data_8b90e5a7391fa10d3b51b6ef8823ddf4
#
_entry.id   8b90e5a7391fa10d3b51b6ef8823ddf4
#
_cell.length_a   1.000
_cell.length_b   1.000
_cell.length_c   1.000
_cell.angle_alpha   90.00
_cell.angle_beta   90.00
_cell.angle_gamma   90.00
#
_symmetry.space_group_name_H-M   'P 1'
#
loop_
_entity.id
_entity.type
_entity.pdbx_description
1 polymer ?
#
loop_
_entity_poly.entity_id
_entity_poly.type
_entity_poly.pdbx_seq_one_letter_code
_entity_poly.pdbx_strand_id
1 'polypeptide(L)'
;PMASVTDENNYKVWIKNGLTPVVPRSVQQRLSFEERMDIATKTFVSVSLAEAVYELYQYLSKEPIATYYICIDIAHGTLNKLYDICKKLKSEFGDRCVIMTGNIANPKAYSFYADAGIDYVRVSVGTGSRCTSSCNVSVHYPMASLLDELNEERKAYAHSHNGNAPTKLIADGGISWFDDIQKALCLGADAVMCGNLIARAEEACGPIYYAESLEDLMEGNYSTDKWSTFIHPFREYFGMSCKCAQIITGGDGSRTAEGISRPVPVEYPIAKWVDNMQSYLRSCMTYTNSHTIKEMQENAQVVILGGSGDASYRK
;
A
#
# COMPACT_ATOMS: atom_id res chain seq x y z
N PRO A 1 -1.79 4.08 0.24
CA PRO A 1 -2.52 5.30 -0.15
C PRO A 1 -1.56 6.35 -0.74
N MET A 2 -1.61 6.54 -2.07
CA MET A 2 -0.71 7.48 -2.76
C MET A 2 -1.52 8.34 -3.75
N ALA A 3 -1.42 9.67 -3.60
CA ALA A 3 -2.18 10.64 -4.40
C ALA A 3 -1.76 10.72 -5.87
N SER A 4 -0.65 10.11 -6.25
CA SER A 4 -0.23 9.92 -7.64
C SER A 4 -0.76 8.62 -8.28
N VAL A 5 -1.49 7.79 -7.53
CA VAL A 5 -2.01 6.50 -7.99
C VAL A 5 -3.53 6.47 -7.93
N THR A 6 -4.11 6.84 -6.79
CA THR A 6 -5.55 6.73 -6.51
C THR A 6 -6.10 8.02 -5.95
N ASP A 7 -7.31 8.39 -6.41
CA ASP A 7 -8.10 9.51 -5.88
C ASP A 7 -9.61 9.15 -5.88
N GLU A 8 -10.45 10.15 -5.59
CA GLU A 8 -11.92 10.03 -5.58
C GLU A 8 -12.53 9.79 -6.96
N ASN A 9 -11.81 10.04 -8.04
CA ASN A 9 -12.31 9.89 -9.40
C ASN A 9 -12.02 8.50 -9.96
N ASN A 10 -10.81 7.94 -9.70
CA ASN A 10 -10.36 6.70 -10.34
C ASN A 10 -10.54 5.43 -9.48
N TYR A 11 -10.87 5.52 -8.19
CA TYR A 11 -10.98 4.34 -7.31
C TYR A 11 -11.96 3.27 -7.85
N LYS A 12 -13.04 3.69 -8.55
CA LYS A 12 -14.02 2.76 -9.14
C LYS A 12 -13.43 1.92 -10.26
N VAL A 13 -12.45 2.46 -10.99
CA VAL A 13 -11.75 1.72 -12.06
C VAL A 13 -10.94 0.58 -11.46
N TRP A 14 -10.27 0.82 -10.34
CA TRP A 14 -9.53 -0.23 -9.62
C TRP A 14 -10.46 -1.34 -9.14
N ILE A 15 -11.58 -1.00 -8.49
CA ILE A 15 -12.57 -1.97 -8.02
C ILE A 15 -13.12 -2.80 -9.19
N LYS A 16 -13.46 -2.15 -10.32
CA LYS A 16 -13.95 -2.85 -11.53
C LYS A 16 -12.96 -3.88 -12.06
N ASN A 17 -11.67 -3.66 -11.86
CA ASN A 17 -10.60 -4.57 -12.28
C ASN A 17 -10.15 -5.53 -11.17
N GLY A 18 -10.93 -5.69 -10.09
CA GLY A 18 -10.66 -6.64 -9.02
C GLY A 18 -9.55 -6.22 -8.04
N LEU A 19 -9.16 -4.94 -8.05
CA LEU A 19 -8.19 -4.38 -7.11
C LEU A 19 -8.92 -3.69 -5.95
N THR A 20 -8.26 -3.63 -4.78
CA THR A 20 -8.76 -2.92 -3.61
C THR A 20 -7.98 -1.61 -3.45
N PRO A 21 -8.50 -0.47 -3.92
CA PRO A 21 -7.82 0.81 -3.74
C PRO A 21 -7.88 1.30 -2.30
N VAL A 22 -6.88 2.10 -1.92
CA VAL A 22 -6.90 2.90 -0.71
C VAL A 22 -6.86 4.36 -1.10
N VAL A 23 -7.98 5.07 -0.97
CA VAL A 23 -8.11 6.49 -1.33
C VAL A 23 -7.31 7.32 -0.32
N PRO A 24 -6.36 8.16 -0.76
CA PRO A 24 -5.42 8.84 0.10
C PRO A 24 -6.02 10.05 0.81
N ARG A 25 -5.34 10.54 1.86
CA ARG A 25 -5.75 11.75 2.61
C ARG A 25 -5.78 13.03 1.79
N SER A 26 -5.10 13.08 0.64
CA SER A 26 -5.11 14.26 -0.24
C SER A 26 -6.50 14.67 -0.72
N VAL A 27 -7.49 13.78 -0.67
CA VAL A 27 -8.89 14.09 -1.00
C VAL A 27 -9.60 14.93 0.06
N GLN A 28 -9.03 15.07 1.26
CA GLN A 28 -9.63 15.84 2.37
C GLN A 28 -9.93 17.31 2.01
N GLN A 29 -9.19 17.89 1.07
CA GLN A 29 -9.42 19.25 0.61
C GLN A 29 -10.55 19.36 -0.41
N ARG A 30 -10.94 18.26 -1.05
CA ARG A 30 -11.92 18.21 -2.14
C ARG A 30 -13.24 17.61 -1.72
N LEU A 31 -13.24 16.77 -0.70
CA LEU A 31 -14.41 16.06 -0.20
C LEU A 31 -14.60 16.31 1.30
N SER A 32 -15.85 16.46 1.72
CA SER A 32 -16.23 16.47 3.14
C SER A 32 -15.92 15.11 3.81
N PHE A 33 -15.99 15.07 5.13
CA PHE A 33 -15.80 13.82 5.85
C PHE A 33 -16.86 12.79 5.48
N GLU A 34 -18.13 13.22 5.37
CA GLU A 34 -19.28 12.40 4.99
C GLU A 34 -19.11 11.79 3.59
N GLU A 35 -18.71 12.60 2.60
CA GLU A 35 -18.45 12.11 1.23
C GLU A 35 -17.33 11.07 1.20
N ARG A 36 -16.30 11.24 2.02
CA ARG A 36 -15.24 10.23 2.17
C ARG A 36 -15.75 8.95 2.82
N MET A 37 -16.67 9.05 3.79
CA MET A 37 -17.28 7.87 4.40
C MET A 37 -18.22 7.14 3.44
N ASP A 38 -18.87 7.81 2.50
CA ASP A 38 -19.61 7.17 1.40
C ASP A 38 -18.67 6.30 0.53
N ILE A 39 -17.45 6.78 0.26
CA ILE A 39 -16.42 5.98 -0.42
C ILE A 39 -15.97 4.82 0.48
N ALA A 40 -15.82 5.06 1.78
CA ALA A 40 -15.38 4.06 2.74
C ALA A 40 -16.34 2.87 2.89
N THR A 41 -17.59 2.98 2.45
CA THR A 41 -18.51 1.82 2.34
C THR A 41 -18.14 0.86 1.18
N LYS A 42 -17.28 1.26 0.27
CA LYS A 42 -16.96 0.52 -0.97
C LYS A 42 -15.49 0.08 -1.03
N THR A 43 -14.60 0.84 -0.42
CA THR A 43 -13.16 0.60 -0.39
C THR A 43 -12.49 1.36 0.74
N PHE A 44 -11.19 1.10 0.98
CA PHE A 44 -10.46 1.79 2.04
C PHE A 44 -10.28 3.29 1.75
N VAL A 45 -10.52 4.09 2.78
CA VAL A 45 -10.23 5.53 2.80
C VAL A 45 -9.21 5.82 3.90
N SER A 46 -8.16 6.57 3.55
CA SER A 46 -7.14 6.98 4.52
C SER A 46 -7.65 8.10 5.42
N VAL A 47 -7.42 7.92 6.71
CA VAL A 47 -7.63 8.94 7.75
C VAL A 47 -6.35 9.15 8.54
N SER A 48 -6.17 10.34 9.08
CA SER A 48 -5.11 10.64 10.04
C SER A 48 -5.46 10.06 11.42
N LEU A 49 -4.48 9.96 12.30
CA LEU A 49 -4.73 9.55 13.68
C LEU A 49 -5.68 10.52 14.41
N ALA A 50 -5.60 11.83 14.12
CA ALA A 50 -6.50 12.83 14.70
C ALA A 50 -7.95 12.62 14.27
N GLU A 51 -8.20 12.41 12.96
CA GLU A 51 -9.53 12.11 12.43
C GLU A 51 -10.09 10.80 13.00
N ALA A 52 -9.24 9.78 13.18
CA ALA A 52 -9.67 8.50 13.78
C ALA A 52 -10.14 8.67 15.23
N VAL A 53 -9.49 9.57 15.97
CA VAL A 53 -9.85 9.85 17.38
C VAL A 53 -11.16 10.60 17.51
N TYR A 54 -11.42 11.58 16.64
CA TYR A 54 -12.55 12.52 16.79
C TYR A 54 -13.63 12.30 15.76
N GLU A 55 -13.37 12.55 14.49
CA GLU A 55 -14.39 12.62 13.44
C GLU A 55 -14.95 11.23 13.11
N LEU A 56 -14.07 10.24 12.91
CA LEU A 56 -14.48 8.87 12.60
C LEU A 56 -15.32 8.28 13.74
N TYR A 57 -14.85 8.44 14.97
CA TYR A 57 -15.56 7.94 16.14
C TYR A 57 -16.96 8.54 16.24
N GLN A 58 -17.09 9.87 16.10
CA GLN A 58 -18.39 10.56 16.15
C GLN A 58 -19.30 10.14 14.99
N TYR A 59 -18.73 9.98 13.79
CA TYR A 59 -19.48 9.56 12.62
C TYR A 59 -20.06 8.15 12.80
N LEU A 60 -19.22 7.17 13.14
CA LEU A 60 -19.64 5.78 13.36
C LEU A 60 -20.67 5.62 14.50
N SER A 61 -20.62 6.51 15.49
CA SER A 61 -21.60 6.51 16.60
C SER A 61 -23.00 6.95 16.16
N LYS A 62 -23.09 7.76 15.08
CA LYS A 62 -24.37 8.28 14.56
C LYS A 62 -24.96 7.40 13.46
N GLU A 63 -24.09 6.68 12.70
CA GLU A 63 -24.45 5.91 11.52
C GLU A 63 -24.39 4.39 11.80
N PRO A 64 -25.48 3.76 12.21
CA PRO A 64 -25.44 2.42 12.81
C PRO A 64 -25.40 1.23 11.82
N ILE A 65 -25.57 1.40 10.49
CA ILE A 65 -25.97 0.30 9.60
C ILE A 65 -24.88 -0.19 8.62
N ALA A 66 -23.94 0.65 8.21
CA ALA A 66 -22.96 0.29 7.18
C ALA A 66 -21.63 -0.24 7.73
N THR A 67 -20.92 -1.02 6.93
CA THR A 67 -19.51 -1.36 7.16
C THR A 67 -18.60 -0.34 6.46
N TYR A 68 -17.58 0.14 7.17
CA TYR A 68 -16.64 1.14 6.70
C TYR A 68 -15.22 0.58 6.66
N TYR A 69 -14.54 0.75 5.54
CA TYR A 69 -13.15 0.33 5.32
C TYR A 69 -12.21 1.52 5.56
N ILE A 70 -11.50 1.50 6.66
CA ILE A 70 -10.69 2.63 7.14
C ILE A 70 -9.21 2.26 7.13
N CYS A 71 -8.38 3.11 6.51
CA CYS A 71 -6.93 3.03 6.59
C CYS A 71 -6.41 4.14 7.51
N ILE A 72 -6.03 3.82 8.75
CA ILE A 72 -5.34 4.78 9.62
C ILE A 72 -3.90 4.84 9.18
N ASP A 73 -3.57 5.87 8.39
CA ASP A 73 -2.31 5.99 7.66
C ASP A 73 -1.31 6.84 8.44
N ILE A 74 -0.32 6.18 9.02
CA ILE A 74 0.76 6.80 9.79
C ILE A 74 2.12 6.17 9.47
N ALA A 75 3.20 6.95 9.64
CA ALA A 75 4.55 6.47 9.36
C ALA A 75 5.09 5.52 10.44
N HIS A 76 4.60 5.61 11.68
CA HIS A 76 5.06 4.82 12.82
C HIS A 76 3.92 4.01 13.44
N GLY A 77 3.72 2.80 12.94
CA GLY A 77 2.63 1.92 13.31
C GLY A 77 2.66 1.41 14.75
N THR A 78 3.78 1.48 15.47
CA THR A 78 3.91 0.96 16.85
C THR A 78 3.66 2.01 17.93
N LEU A 79 2.98 3.12 17.62
CA LEU A 79 2.58 4.12 18.62
C LEU A 79 1.46 3.59 19.53
N ASN A 80 1.64 3.70 20.86
CA ASN A 80 0.62 3.30 21.83
C ASN A 80 -0.74 3.97 21.56
N LYS A 81 -0.72 5.27 21.21
CA LYS A 81 -1.95 6.02 20.88
C LYS A 81 -2.70 5.41 19.68
N LEU A 82 -2.00 4.85 18.68
CA LEU A 82 -2.63 4.16 17.57
C LEU A 82 -3.30 2.88 18.05
N TYR A 83 -2.59 2.09 18.85
CA TYR A 83 -3.13 0.87 19.42
C TYR A 83 -4.42 1.14 20.24
N ASP A 84 -4.38 2.13 21.12
CA ASP A 84 -5.52 2.49 21.98
C ASP A 84 -6.74 2.88 21.16
N ILE A 85 -6.57 3.71 20.12
CA ILE A 85 -7.69 4.12 19.27
C ILE A 85 -8.23 2.97 18.43
N CYS A 86 -7.36 2.13 17.88
CA CYS A 86 -7.77 0.96 17.12
C CYS A 86 -8.56 -0.02 18.00
N LYS A 87 -8.06 -0.32 19.19
CA LYS A 87 -8.74 -1.17 20.17
C LYS A 87 -10.11 -0.59 20.55
N LYS A 88 -10.18 0.72 20.78
CA LYS A 88 -11.45 1.41 21.07
C LYS A 88 -12.43 1.28 19.92
N LEU A 89 -12.01 1.59 18.70
CA LEU A 89 -12.86 1.48 17.50
C LEU A 89 -13.39 0.05 17.30
N LYS A 90 -12.53 -0.95 17.43
CA LYS A 90 -12.93 -2.35 17.28
C LYS A 90 -13.83 -2.83 18.41
N SER A 91 -13.59 -2.42 19.66
CA SER A 91 -14.45 -2.81 20.80
C SER A 91 -15.86 -2.22 20.72
N GLU A 92 -16.01 -1.01 20.15
CA GLU A 92 -17.31 -0.33 20.08
C GLU A 92 -18.07 -0.62 18.78
N PHE A 93 -17.36 -0.73 17.64
CA PHE A 93 -18.00 -0.86 16.35
C PHE A 93 -17.83 -2.24 15.70
N GLY A 94 -16.96 -3.10 16.24
CA GLY A 94 -16.78 -4.47 15.76
C GLY A 94 -16.47 -4.54 14.27
N ASP A 95 -17.18 -5.43 13.56
CA ASP A 95 -17.03 -5.66 12.12
C ASP A 95 -17.56 -4.53 11.24
N ARG A 96 -18.25 -3.56 11.83
CA ARG A 96 -18.66 -2.34 11.11
C ARG A 96 -17.48 -1.41 10.80
N CYS A 97 -16.38 -1.54 11.50
CA CYS A 97 -15.15 -0.80 11.25
C CYS A 97 -14.03 -1.77 10.89
N VAL A 98 -13.81 -1.97 9.60
CA VAL A 98 -12.70 -2.76 9.08
C VAL A 98 -11.47 -1.86 9.03
N ILE A 99 -10.46 -2.17 9.85
CA ILE A 99 -9.29 -1.32 10.06
C ILE A 99 -8.06 -1.90 9.38
N MET A 100 -7.48 -1.12 8.48
CA MET A 100 -6.12 -1.26 7.99
C MET A 100 -5.25 -0.19 8.66
N THR A 101 -4.05 -0.55 9.12
CA THR A 101 -3.13 0.43 9.70
C THR A 101 -1.67 0.05 9.46
N GLY A 102 -0.72 0.79 9.97
CA GLY A 102 0.72 0.63 9.74
C GLY A 102 1.29 1.92 9.16
N ASN A 103 2.56 1.92 8.86
CA ASN A 103 3.45 0.80 8.56
C ASN A 103 4.21 0.33 9.80
N ILE A 104 4.53 -0.96 9.84
CA ILE A 104 5.36 -1.56 10.87
C ILE A 104 6.64 -2.16 10.28
N ALA A 105 7.72 -2.10 11.07
CA ALA A 105 8.99 -2.76 10.81
C ALA A 105 9.51 -3.53 12.03
N ASN A 106 8.61 -3.93 12.94
CA ASN A 106 8.92 -4.72 14.11
C ASN A 106 8.07 -5.99 14.11
N PRO A 107 8.64 -7.18 13.96
CA PRO A 107 7.89 -8.44 13.95
C PRO A 107 7.04 -8.65 15.20
N LYS A 108 7.58 -8.29 16.37
CA LYS A 108 6.86 -8.42 17.66
C LYS A 108 5.60 -7.54 17.78
N ALA A 109 5.44 -6.59 16.87
CA ALA A 109 4.22 -5.77 16.84
C ALA A 109 2.98 -6.57 16.40
N TYR A 110 3.12 -7.77 15.83
CA TYR A 110 1.98 -8.58 15.38
C TYR A 110 0.95 -8.81 16.49
N SER A 111 1.40 -9.25 17.67
CA SER A 111 0.53 -9.54 18.81
C SER A 111 -0.28 -8.32 19.25
N PHE A 112 0.32 -7.12 19.26
CA PHE A 112 -0.39 -5.89 19.58
C PHE A 112 -1.58 -5.63 18.66
N TYR A 113 -1.40 -5.87 17.35
CA TYR A 113 -2.45 -5.67 16.37
C TYR A 113 -3.53 -6.75 16.46
N ALA A 114 -3.13 -8.00 16.65
CA ALA A 114 -4.05 -9.11 16.82
C ALA A 114 -4.91 -8.95 18.08
N ASP A 115 -4.31 -8.54 19.22
CA ASP A 115 -5.01 -8.26 20.48
C ASP A 115 -5.95 -7.06 20.38
N ALA A 116 -5.64 -6.09 19.54
CA ALA A 116 -6.52 -4.95 19.27
C ALA A 116 -7.66 -5.27 18.30
N GLY A 117 -7.67 -6.48 17.69
CA GLY A 117 -8.66 -6.90 16.71
C GLY A 117 -8.54 -6.20 15.36
N ILE A 118 -7.32 -5.73 15.00
CA ILE A 118 -7.06 -5.07 13.72
C ILE A 118 -7.14 -6.08 12.59
N ASP A 119 -7.83 -5.70 11.49
CA ASP A 119 -8.07 -6.58 10.37
C ASP A 119 -6.84 -6.70 9.45
N TYR A 120 -6.14 -5.57 9.19
CA TYR A 120 -4.99 -5.52 8.29
C TYR A 120 -3.87 -4.65 8.83
N VAL A 121 -2.64 -5.11 8.72
CA VAL A 121 -1.44 -4.32 9.02
C VAL A 121 -0.54 -4.22 7.81
N ARG A 122 -0.13 -2.99 7.47
CA ARG A 122 0.84 -2.72 6.40
C ARG A 122 2.25 -2.91 6.94
N VAL A 123 2.98 -3.79 6.25
CA VAL A 123 4.32 -4.25 6.63
C VAL A 123 5.33 -3.55 5.76
N SER A 124 6.20 -2.76 6.31
CA SER A 124 7.42 -2.16 5.77
C SER A 124 7.69 -0.77 6.32
N VAL A 125 8.96 -0.45 6.47
CA VAL A 125 9.45 0.93 6.60
C VAL A 125 10.72 1.05 5.75
N GLY A 126 10.81 2.12 4.94
CA GLY A 126 12.01 2.44 4.17
C GLY A 126 12.23 1.66 2.88
N THR A 127 11.36 0.72 2.49
CA THR A 127 11.52 -0.13 1.28
C THR A 127 10.86 0.43 0.03
N GLY A 128 9.96 1.40 0.16
CA GLY A 128 9.25 1.99 -0.99
C GLY A 128 10.20 2.75 -1.92
N SER A 129 10.02 2.62 -3.24
CA SER A 129 10.87 3.28 -4.25
C SER A 129 10.84 4.82 -4.20
N ARG A 130 9.90 5.40 -3.47
CA ARG A 130 9.77 6.85 -3.24
C ARG A 130 10.02 7.24 -1.79
N CYS A 131 10.40 6.28 -0.93
CA CYS A 131 10.70 6.51 0.47
C CYS A 131 12.20 6.76 0.66
N THR A 132 12.56 7.75 1.47
CA THR A 132 13.94 8.07 1.84
C THR A 132 14.23 7.90 3.33
N SER A 133 13.30 7.29 4.08
CA SER A 133 13.47 7.04 5.52
C SER A 133 14.71 6.19 5.82
N SER A 134 15.02 5.19 4.97
CA SER A 134 16.22 4.36 5.12
C SER A 134 17.52 5.17 5.06
N CYS A 135 17.57 6.15 4.16
CA CYS A 135 18.78 6.98 3.96
C CYS A 135 18.84 8.17 4.93
N ASN A 136 17.69 8.78 5.24
CA ASN A 136 17.66 10.05 5.97
C ASN A 136 17.50 9.86 7.48
N VAL A 137 16.82 8.80 7.92
CA VAL A 137 16.56 8.53 9.37
C VAL A 137 17.08 7.17 9.83
N SER A 138 17.75 6.41 8.97
CA SER A 138 18.28 5.06 9.28
C SER A 138 17.23 4.06 9.78
N VAL A 139 15.96 4.25 9.41
CA VAL A 139 14.87 3.32 9.74
C VAL A 139 14.54 2.50 8.50
N HIS A 140 14.86 1.23 8.57
CA HIS A 140 14.69 0.31 7.46
C HIS A 140 14.63 -1.14 7.95
N TYR A 141 13.83 -1.96 7.28
CA TYR A 141 13.84 -3.41 7.44
C TYR A 141 13.68 -4.08 6.07
N PRO A 142 14.55 -5.01 5.66
CA PRO A 142 14.38 -5.73 4.40
C PRO A 142 13.04 -6.49 4.38
N MET A 143 12.23 -6.28 3.32
CA MET A 143 10.86 -6.77 3.25
C MET A 143 10.76 -8.29 3.41
N ALA A 144 11.62 -9.05 2.74
CA ALA A 144 11.57 -10.51 2.79
C ALA A 144 11.81 -11.03 4.22
N SER A 145 12.85 -10.53 4.91
CA SER A 145 13.14 -10.90 6.29
C SER A 145 12.01 -10.49 7.24
N LEU A 146 11.47 -9.27 7.05
CA LEU A 146 10.38 -8.77 7.90
C LEU A 146 9.11 -9.60 7.75
N LEU A 147 8.75 -9.99 6.52
CA LEU A 147 7.58 -10.85 6.28
C LEU A 147 7.76 -12.25 6.88
N ASP A 148 8.94 -12.84 6.71
CA ASP A 148 9.26 -14.15 7.26
C ASP A 148 9.15 -14.14 8.79
N GLU A 149 9.79 -13.18 9.45
CA GLU A 149 9.74 -13.04 10.91
C GLU A 149 8.32 -12.71 11.42
N LEU A 150 7.55 -11.84 10.72
CA LEU A 150 6.15 -11.58 11.06
C LEU A 150 5.26 -12.81 10.88
N ASN A 151 5.53 -13.63 9.88
CA ASN A 151 4.79 -14.86 9.67
C ASN A 151 5.07 -15.88 10.79
N GLU A 152 6.30 -15.95 11.28
CA GLU A 152 6.64 -16.76 12.46
C GLU A 152 5.96 -16.24 13.73
N GLU A 153 5.96 -14.94 13.98
CA GLU A 153 5.22 -14.34 15.11
C GLU A 153 3.70 -14.60 14.99
N ARG A 154 3.14 -14.55 13.78
CA ARG A 154 1.73 -14.88 13.51
C ARG A 154 1.43 -16.35 13.84
N LYS A 155 2.31 -17.28 13.46
CA LYS A 155 2.18 -18.71 13.78
C LYS A 155 2.27 -18.96 15.28
N ALA A 156 3.22 -18.31 15.96
CA ALA A 156 3.37 -18.38 17.41
C ALA A 156 2.12 -17.84 18.14
N TYR A 157 1.59 -16.72 17.67
CA TYR A 157 0.33 -16.14 18.18
C TYR A 157 -0.84 -17.11 17.98
N ALA A 158 -1.00 -17.66 16.78
CA ALA A 158 -2.04 -18.64 16.49
C ALA A 158 -1.95 -19.87 17.40
N HIS A 159 -0.75 -20.38 17.65
CA HIS A 159 -0.53 -21.52 18.53
C HIS A 159 -1.03 -21.27 19.96
N SER A 160 -0.81 -20.06 20.49
CA SER A 160 -1.27 -19.66 21.83
C SER A 160 -2.76 -19.28 21.89
N HIS A 161 -3.42 -19.09 20.75
CA HIS A 161 -4.81 -18.64 20.63
C HIS A 161 -5.72 -19.60 19.86
N ASN A 162 -5.54 -20.91 20.07
CA ASN A 162 -6.35 -22.00 19.49
C ASN A 162 -6.43 -21.95 17.95
N GLY A 163 -5.34 -21.61 17.29
CA GLY A 163 -5.27 -21.51 15.83
C GLY A 163 -5.77 -20.16 15.25
N ASN A 164 -6.20 -19.22 16.08
CA ASN A 164 -6.68 -17.93 15.65
C ASN A 164 -5.56 -16.90 15.51
N ALA A 165 -5.41 -16.33 14.31
CA ALA A 165 -4.50 -15.24 14.00
C ALA A 165 -5.23 -14.22 13.10
N PRO A 166 -6.03 -13.31 13.68
CA PRO A 166 -7.03 -12.51 12.97
C PRO A 166 -6.42 -11.45 12.05
N THR A 167 -5.25 -10.90 12.39
CA THR A 167 -4.65 -9.79 11.67
C THR A 167 -3.92 -10.26 10.42
N LYS A 168 -4.31 -9.73 9.26
CA LYS A 168 -3.71 -10.02 7.95
C LYS A 168 -2.54 -9.09 7.65
N LEU A 169 -1.50 -9.63 7.01
CA LEU A 169 -0.28 -8.92 6.64
C LEU A 169 -0.37 -8.40 5.20
N ILE A 170 -0.15 -7.11 4.99
CA ILE A 170 -0.07 -6.49 3.67
C ILE A 170 1.37 -6.05 3.42
N ALA A 171 2.07 -6.68 2.47
CA ALA A 171 3.38 -6.26 2.03
C ALA A 171 3.27 -4.92 1.29
N ASP A 172 3.83 -3.84 1.87
CA ASP A 172 3.68 -2.48 1.37
C ASP A 172 5.04 -1.82 1.12
N GLY A 173 5.44 -1.71 -0.14
CA GLY A 173 6.68 -1.10 -0.58
C GLY A 173 7.72 -2.08 -1.11
N GLY A 174 8.59 -1.61 -2.02
CA GLY A 174 9.61 -2.43 -2.66
C GLY A 174 9.09 -3.35 -3.77
N ILE A 175 7.80 -3.35 -4.06
CA ILE A 175 7.18 -4.16 -5.10
C ILE A 175 7.36 -3.46 -6.45
N SER A 176 8.24 -3.97 -7.28
CA SER A 176 8.63 -3.36 -8.56
C SER A 176 8.38 -4.26 -9.77
N TRP A 177 8.24 -5.56 -9.54
CA TRP A 177 8.03 -6.59 -10.55
C TRP A 177 6.93 -7.56 -10.13
N PHE A 178 6.42 -8.36 -11.08
CA PHE A 178 5.41 -9.38 -10.79
C PHE A 178 5.92 -10.45 -9.81
N ASP A 179 7.20 -10.82 -9.90
CA ASP A 179 7.81 -11.82 -9.01
C ASP A 179 7.90 -11.34 -7.55
N ASP A 180 8.02 -10.02 -7.31
CA ASP A 180 8.00 -9.49 -5.95
C ASP A 180 6.63 -9.74 -5.27
N ILE A 181 5.54 -9.74 -6.06
CA ILE A 181 4.18 -10.08 -5.56
C ILE A 181 4.15 -11.53 -5.10
N GLN A 182 4.59 -12.48 -5.96
CA GLN A 182 4.58 -13.91 -5.62
C GLN A 182 5.50 -14.19 -4.43
N LYS A 183 6.70 -13.61 -4.39
CA LYS A 183 7.63 -13.76 -3.25
C LYS A 183 7.03 -13.27 -1.95
N ALA A 184 6.39 -12.10 -1.95
CA ALA A 184 5.74 -11.57 -0.75
C ALA A 184 4.61 -12.49 -0.26
N LEU A 185 3.79 -13.01 -1.18
CA LEU A 185 2.73 -13.97 -0.85
C LEU A 185 3.33 -15.28 -0.29
N CYS A 186 4.35 -15.84 -0.92
CA CYS A 186 5.03 -17.07 -0.42
C CYS A 186 5.64 -16.88 0.97
N LEU A 187 6.13 -15.68 1.30
CA LEU A 187 6.69 -15.34 2.61
C LEU A 187 5.62 -15.07 3.68
N GLY A 188 4.35 -15.21 3.35
CA GLY A 188 3.26 -15.12 4.33
C GLY A 188 2.44 -13.84 4.28
N ALA A 189 2.63 -12.94 3.31
CA ALA A 189 1.70 -11.84 3.11
C ALA A 189 0.34 -12.35 2.65
N ASP A 190 -0.74 -11.77 3.19
CA ASP A 190 -2.11 -12.06 2.76
C ASP A 190 -2.52 -11.20 1.56
N ALA A 191 -1.87 -10.05 1.40
CA ALA A 191 -2.04 -9.14 0.28
C ALA A 191 -0.77 -8.32 0.02
N VAL A 192 -0.72 -7.66 -1.15
CA VAL A 192 0.40 -6.83 -1.57
C VAL A 192 -0.09 -5.46 -2.00
N MET A 193 0.53 -4.40 -1.50
CA MET A 193 0.23 -3.02 -1.88
C MET A 193 1.24 -2.54 -2.94
N CYS A 194 0.75 -2.35 -4.16
CA CYS A 194 1.54 -1.93 -5.30
C CYS A 194 1.40 -0.42 -5.54
N GLY A 195 2.50 0.32 -5.47
CA GLY A 195 2.55 1.74 -5.84
C GLY A 195 3.11 1.93 -7.24
N ASN A 196 4.39 1.62 -7.44
CA ASN A 196 5.12 1.86 -8.68
C ASN A 196 4.49 1.15 -9.90
N LEU A 197 4.11 -0.11 -9.76
CA LEU A 197 3.46 -0.87 -10.82
C LEU A 197 2.13 -0.23 -11.24
N ILE A 198 1.31 0.19 -10.30
CA ILE A 198 0.00 0.79 -10.60
C ILE A 198 0.15 2.24 -11.08
N ALA A 199 1.17 2.98 -10.65
CA ALA A 199 1.44 4.34 -11.16
C ALA A 199 1.72 4.37 -12.68
N ARG A 200 2.17 3.26 -13.26
CA ARG A 200 2.43 3.10 -14.71
C ARG A 200 1.16 2.80 -15.52
N ALA A 201 0.04 2.55 -14.86
CA ALA A 201 -1.25 2.33 -15.55
C ALA A 201 -1.83 3.64 -16.08
N GLU A 202 -2.49 3.56 -17.24
CA GLU A 202 -3.15 4.70 -17.88
C GLU A 202 -4.13 5.40 -16.94
N GLU A 203 -4.81 4.64 -16.09
CA GLU A 203 -5.87 5.10 -15.20
C GLU A 203 -5.38 5.73 -13.88
N ALA A 204 -4.08 5.69 -13.57
CA ALA A 204 -3.57 6.36 -12.37
C ALA A 204 -3.68 7.89 -12.47
N CYS A 205 -3.77 8.59 -11.32
CA CYS A 205 -4.21 10.00 -11.28
C CYS A 205 -3.07 11.03 -11.19
N GLY A 206 -1.80 10.65 -11.16
CA GLY A 206 -0.69 11.59 -11.14
C GLY A 206 -0.62 12.45 -12.42
N PRO A 207 -0.05 13.67 -12.36
CA PRO A 207 0.15 14.53 -13.53
C PRO A 207 0.92 13.80 -14.64
N ILE A 208 0.53 14.04 -15.91
CA ILE A 208 1.17 13.45 -17.09
C ILE A 208 1.96 14.51 -17.83
N TYR A 209 3.16 14.14 -18.27
CA TYR A 209 4.06 14.89 -19.11
C TYR A 209 4.40 14.06 -20.35
N TYR A 210 4.64 14.71 -21.48
CA TYR A 210 5.00 14.08 -22.75
C TYR A 210 6.41 14.50 -23.14
N ALA A 211 7.30 13.53 -23.38
CA ALA A 211 8.69 13.74 -23.78
C ALA A 211 9.12 12.60 -24.70
N GLU A 212 10.22 12.78 -25.42
CA GLU A 212 10.81 11.72 -26.26
C GLU A 212 11.46 10.61 -25.41
N SER A 213 12.06 11.02 -24.29
CA SER A 213 12.71 10.13 -23.36
C SER A 213 12.55 10.60 -21.91
N LEU A 214 12.92 9.73 -20.96
CA LEU A 214 12.99 10.12 -19.55
C LEU A 214 14.09 11.18 -19.32
N GLU A 215 15.17 11.14 -20.07
CA GLU A 215 16.28 12.08 -19.99
C GLU A 215 15.82 13.48 -20.44
N ASP A 216 15.15 13.59 -21.58
CA ASP A 216 14.55 14.85 -22.04
C ASP A 216 13.58 15.44 -21.03
N LEU A 217 12.72 14.59 -20.43
CA LEU A 217 11.82 15.05 -19.37
C LEU A 217 12.57 15.63 -18.18
N MET A 218 13.66 14.99 -17.75
CA MET A 218 14.47 15.46 -16.60
C MET A 218 15.24 16.75 -16.92
N GLU A 219 15.57 17.00 -18.19
CA GLU A 219 16.19 18.22 -18.67
C GLU A 219 15.20 19.38 -18.90
N GLY A 220 13.91 19.12 -18.76
CA GLY A 220 12.84 20.12 -18.95
C GLY A 220 12.30 20.19 -20.38
N ASN A 221 12.70 19.27 -21.26
CA ASN A 221 12.22 19.15 -22.65
C ASN A 221 10.92 18.32 -22.69
N TYR A 222 9.81 18.90 -22.25
CA TYR A 222 8.52 18.21 -22.21
C TYR A 222 7.34 19.14 -22.51
N SER A 223 6.19 18.53 -22.77
CA SER A 223 4.89 19.21 -22.90
C SER A 223 3.88 18.60 -21.92
N THR A 224 2.92 19.40 -21.48
CA THR A 224 1.73 18.92 -20.77
C THR A 224 0.55 18.66 -21.71
N ASP A 225 0.69 19.00 -23.00
CA ASP A 225 -0.32 18.76 -24.01
C ASP A 225 -0.11 17.39 -24.67
N LYS A 226 -1.13 16.53 -24.60
CA LYS A 226 -1.11 15.20 -25.23
C LYS A 226 -1.05 15.24 -26.77
N TRP A 227 -1.30 16.37 -27.38
CA TRP A 227 -1.19 16.59 -28.84
C TRP A 227 0.17 17.16 -29.25
N SER A 228 1.12 17.22 -28.32
CA SER A 228 2.49 17.63 -28.63
C SER A 228 3.15 16.67 -29.63
N THR A 229 4.26 17.10 -30.20
CA THR A 229 5.10 16.23 -31.05
C THR A 229 5.80 15.13 -30.24
N PHE A 230 5.90 15.28 -28.93
CA PHE A 230 6.45 14.25 -28.04
C PHE A 230 5.45 13.10 -27.88
N ILE A 231 5.96 11.88 -27.98
CA ILE A 231 5.11 10.68 -28.12
C ILE A 231 5.03 9.81 -26.86
N HIS A 232 5.95 9.96 -25.91
CA HIS A 232 5.96 9.13 -24.71
C HIS A 232 5.33 9.83 -23.50
N PRO A 233 4.23 9.27 -22.93
CA PRO A 233 3.65 9.79 -21.72
C PRO A 233 4.42 9.30 -20.48
N PHE A 234 4.74 10.23 -19.59
CA PHE A 234 5.32 9.97 -18.28
C PHE A 234 4.40 10.54 -17.21
N ARG A 235 4.27 9.83 -16.11
CA ARG A 235 3.46 10.25 -14.95
C ARG A 235 4.35 10.63 -13.79
N GLU A 236 4.04 11.74 -13.15
CA GLU A 236 4.69 12.05 -11.88
C GLU A 236 4.22 11.10 -10.79
N TYR A 237 5.17 10.35 -10.22
CA TYR A 237 4.95 9.40 -9.16
C TYR A 237 5.73 9.80 -7.90
N PHE A 238 5.02 10.02 -6.79
CA PHE A 238 5.60 10.57 -5.58
C PHE A 238 5.13 9.87 -4.30
N GLY A 239 6.02 9.86 -3.30
CA GLY A 239 5.72 9.39 -1.94
C GLY A 239 4.92 10.42 -1.15
N MET A 240 4.02 9.96 -0.27
CA MET A 240 3.14 10.84 0.53
C MET A 240 3.89 11.71 1.56
N SER A 241 5.16 11.46 1.81
CA SER A 241 6.04 12.27 2.66
C SER A 241 6.94 13.25 1.89
N CYS A 242 6.81 13.36 0.56
CA CYS A 242 7.53 14.37 -0.22
C CYS A 242 6.91 15.77 -0.07
N LYS A 243 7.65 16.81 -0.48
CA LYS A 243 7.17 18.20 -0.39
C LYS A 243 5.89 18.45 -1.19
N CYS A 244 5.78 17.90 -2.40
CA CYS A 244 4.57 18.04 -3.21
C CYS A 244 3.35 17.41 -2.52
N ALA A 245 3.50 16.25 -1.89
CA ALA A 245 2.43 15.63 -1.14
C ALA A 245 2.03 16.44 0.10
N GLN A 246 2.99 17.09 0.78
CA GLN A 246 2.68 18.01 1.89
C GLN A 246 1.77 19.15 1.44
N ILE A 247 2.04 19.74 0.28
CA ILE A 247 1.23 20.82 -0.30
C ILE A 247 -0.17 20.30 -0.66
N ILE A 248 -0.26 19.15 -1.34
CA ILE A 248 -1.54 18.53 -1.74
C ILE A 248 -2.41 18.19 -0.51
N THR A 249 -1.79 17.91 0.64
CA THR A 249 -2.51 17.62 1.88
C THR A 249 -2.72 18.84 2.80
N GLY A 250 -2.54 20.06 2.25
CA GLY A 250 -2.83 21.31 2.95
C GLY A 250 -1.69 21.90 3.75
N GLY A 251 -0.49 21.33 3.65
CA GLY A 251 0.73 21.91 4.22
C GLY A 251 1.39 22.91 3.28
N ASP A 252 2.42 23.60 3.78
CA ASP A 252 3.22 24.58 3.03
C ASP A 252 4.48 23.98 2.36
N GLY A 253 4.71 22.65 2.51
CA GLY A 253 5.92 21.99 2.02
C GLY A 253 7.19 22.30 2.78
N SER A 254 7.11 22.97 3.93
CA SER A 254 8.28 23.41 4.73
C SER A 254 8.89 22.29 5.56
N ARG A 255 8.13 21.24 5.88
CA ARG A 255 8.61 20.12 6.69
C ARG A 255 9.65 19.29 5.95
N THR A 256 10.60 18.72 6.69
CA THR A 256 11.56 17.75 6.15
C THR A 256 10.85 16.63 5.41
N ALA A 257 11.30 16.36 4.19
CA ALA A 257 10.72 15.32 3.35
C ALA A 257 11.44 13.97 3.59
N GLU A 258 10.66 12.91 3.76
CA GLU A 258 11.12 11.51 3.78
C GLU A 258 10.65 10.75 2.52
N GLY A 259 10.40 11.47 1.45
CA GLY A 259 9.99 10.95 0.15
C GLY A 259 10.42 11.85 -0.99
N ILE A 260 10.46 11.24 -2.17
CA ILE A 260 10.84 11.92 -3.42
C ILE A 260 9.72 11.78 -4.46
N SER A 261 9.73 12.68 -5.45
CA SER A 261 8.98 12.56 -6.68
C SER A 261 9.92 12.23 -7.84
N ARG A 262 9.51 11.31 -8.70
CA ARG A 262 10.19 11.01 -9.97
C ARG A 262 9.15 10.53 -11.00
N PRO A 263 9.30 10.87 -12.25
CA PRO A 263 8.42 10.38 -13.30
C PRO A 263 8.58 8.87 -13.51
N VAL A 264 7.50 8.23 -13.95
CA VAL A 264 7.46 6.85 -14.43
C VAL A 264 6.76 6.83 -15.79
N PRO A 265 7.14 5.94 -16.72
CA PRO A 265 6.44 5.82 -17.99
C PRO A 265 5.00 5.32 -17.77
N VAL A 266 4.07 5.79 -18.60
CA VAL A 266 2.71 5.24 -18.69
C VAL A 266 2.73 4.16 -19.76
N GLU A 267 2.41 2.91 -19.41
CA GLU A 267 2.75 1.76 -20.25
C GLU A 267 1.57 0.87 -20.61
N TYR A 268 0.55 0.80 -19.77
CA TYR A 268 -0.51 -0.18 -19.95
C TYR A 268 -1.84 0.23 -19.31
N PRO A 269 -2.96 -0.21 -19.88
CA PRO A 269 -4.24 -0.18 -19.20
C PRO A 269 -4.25 -1.21 -18.05
N ILE A 270 -4.86 -0.86 -16.94
CA ILE A 270 -4.85 -1.69 -15.71
C ILE A 270 -5.44 -3.08 -15.93
N ALA A 271 -6.45 -3.21 -16.76
CA ALA A 271 -7.08 -4.50 -17.06
C ALA A 271 -6.04 -5.52 -17.58
N LYS A 272 -5.19 -5.09 -18.53
CA LYS A 272 -4.14 -5.96 -19.09
C LYS A 272 -3.06 -6.31 -18.07
N TRP A 273 -2.72 -5.37 -17.20
CA TRP A 273 -1.79 -5.65 -16.11
C TRP A 273 -2.33 -6.70 -15.15
N VAL A 274 -3.62 -6.59 -14.78
CA VAL A 274 -4.30 -7.56 -13.91
C VAL A 274 -4.34 -8.95 -14.53
N ASP A 275 -4.67 -9.05 -15.83
CA ASP A 275 -4.67 -10.34 -16.55
C ASP A 275 -3.29 -11.00 -16.53
N ASN A 276 -2.23 -10.23 -16.76
CA ASN A 276 -0.85 -10.72 -16.70
C ASN A 276 -0.47 -11.16 -15.28
N MET A 277 -0.79 -10.35 -14.27
CA MET A 277 -0.51 -10.66 -12.87
C MET A 277 -1.19 -11.96 -12.44
N GLN A 278 -2.48 -12.13 -12.78
CA GLN A 278 -3.22 -13.35 -12.49
C GLN A 278 -2.60 -14.58 -13.21
N SER A 279 -2.16 -14.41 -14.45
CA SER A 279 -1.52 -15.48 -15.22
C SER A 279 -0.20 -15.91 -14.57
N TYR A 280 0.65 -14.97 -14.18
CA TYR A 280 1.90 -15.27 -13.48
C TYR A 280 1.67 -15.89 -12.10
N LEU A 281 0.66 -15.42 -11.37
CA LEU A 281 0.31 -16.00 -10.08
C LEU A 281 -0.15 -17.47 -10.23
N ARG A 282 -1.02 -17.75 -11.21
CA ARG A 282 -1.46 -19.12 -11.51
C ARG A 282 -0.27 -20.02 -11.90
N SER A 283 0.68 -19.51 -12.68
CA SER A 283 1.91 -20.22 -12.99
C SER A 283 2.72 -20.53 -11.74
N CYS A 284 2.91 -19.57 -10.86
CA CYS A 284 3.60 -19.77 -9.58
C CYS A 284 2.90 -20.85 -8.73
N MET A 285 1.56 -20.79 -8.62
CA MET A 285 0.76 -21.80 -7.92
C MET A 285 0.92 -23.20 -8.55
N THR A 286 1.02 -23.28 -9.86
CA THR A 286 1.27 -24.55 -10.56
C THR A 286 2.63 -25.12 -10.19
N TYR A 287 3.69 -24.30 -10.20
CA TYR A 287 5.05 -24.73 -9.83
C TYR A 287 5.16 -25.16 -8.35
N THR A 288 4.35 -24.60 -7.48
CA THR A 288 4.29 -24.98 -6.05
C THR A 288 3.25 -26.05 -5.76
N ASN A 289 2.62 -26.64 -6.79
CA ASN A 289 1.53 -27.63 -6.65
C ASN A 289 0.43 -27.15 -5.68
N SER A 290 -0.08 -25.94 -5.90
CA SER A 290 -1.01 -25.26 -4.99
C SER A 290 -2.28 -24.81 -5.73
N HIS A 291 -3.43 -24.94 -5.07
CA HIS A 291 -4.74 -24.46 -5.57
C HIS A 291 -5.21 -23.20 -4.85
N THR A 292 -4.60 -22.87 -3.70
CA THR A 292 -4.89 -21.69 -2.90
C THR A 292 -3.61 -20.95 -2.55
N ILE A 293 -3.72 -19.66 -2.20
CA ILE A 293 -2.57 -18.88 -1.69
C ILE A 293 -2.00 -19.51 -0.41
N LYS A 294 -2.86 -20.05 0.43
CA LYS A 294 -2.42 -20.72 1.66
C LYS A 294 -1.57 -21.95 1.36
N GLU A 295 -2.01 -22.82 0.45
CA GLU A 295 -1.20 -23.96 0.00
C GLU A 295 0.12 -23.50 -0.63
N MET A 296 0.11 -22.41 -1.42
CA MET A 296 1.32 -21.83 -1.98
C MET A 296 2.29 -21.37 -0.89
N GLN A 297 1.80 -20.76 0.18
CA GLN A 297 2.62 -20.37 1.33
C GLN A 297 3.23 -21.59 2.08
N GLU A 298 2.49 -22.68 2.14
CA GLU A 298 2.92 -23.93 2.79
C GLU A 298 3.92 -24.73 1.93
N ASN A 299 3.74 -24.73 0.60
CA ASN A 299 4.52 -25.54 -0.34
C ASN A 299 5.76 -24.83 -0.90
N ALA A 300 5.78 -23.48 -0.89
CA ALA A 300 6.87 -22.72 -1.46
C ALA A 300 8.17 -22.86 -0.65
N GLN A 301 9.27 -23.05 -1.36
CA GLN A 301 10.62 -23.01 -0.77
C GLN A 301 11.28 -21.68 -1.15
N VAL A 302 11.64 -20.91 -0.14
CA VAL A 302 12.32 -19.63 -0.30
C VAL A 302 13.82 -19.82 -0.13
N VAL A 303 14.61 -19.35 -1.10
CA VAL A 303 16.07 -19.46 -1.10
C VAL A 303 16.68 -18.06 -1.06
N ILE A 304 17.62 -17.85 -0.14
CA ILE A 304 18.42 -16.63 -0.08
C ILE A 304 19.56 -16.74 -1.09
N LEU A 305 19.60 -15.78 -2.05
CA LEU A 305 20.66 -15.72 -3.05
C LEU A 305 21.80 -14.82 -2.55
N GLY A 306 23.04 -15.26 -2.73
CA GLY A 306 24.23 -14.39 -2.61
C GLY A 306 24.36 -13.44 -3.81
N GLY A 307 25.20 -12.38 -3.69
CA GLY A 307 25.31 -11.33 -4.70
C GLY A 307 25.62 -11.82 -6.13
N SER A 308 26.33 -12.93 -6.31
CA SER A 308 26.56 -13.55 -7.63
C SER A 308 25.33 -14.27 -8.19
N GLY A 309 24.44 -14.76 -7.30
CA GLY A 309 23.19 -15.40 -7.70
C GLY A 309 22.14 -14.38 -8.19
N ASP A 310 22.12 -13.19 -7.62
CA ASP A 310 21.18 -12.12 -8.02
C ASP A 310 21.44 -11.63 -9.46
N ALA A 311 22.70 -11.50 -9.85
CA ALA A 311 23.09 -11.09 -11.21
C ALA A 311 22.67 -12.08 -12.31
N SER A 312 22.55 -13.38 -12.01
CA SER A 312 22.09 -14.41 -12.95
C SER A 312 20.55 -14.54 -13.00
N TYR A 313 19.86 -14.09 -11.98
CA TYR A 313 18.41 -14.22 -11.82
C TYR A 313 17.63 -13.16 -12.60
N ARG A 314 18.14 -11.92 -12.64
CA ARG A 314 17.52 -10.80 -13.39
C ARG A 314 18.19 -10.68 -14.76
N LYS A 315 17.54 -11.24 -15.78
CA LYS A 315 17.94 -11.11 -17.19
C LYS A 315 17.33 -9.87 -17.83
#